data_b7b0c08398285e6b518524bf964359b7
#
_entry.id   b7b0c08398285e6b518524bf964359b7
#
_cell.length_a   1.000
_cell.length_b   1.000
_cell.length_c   1.000
_cell.angle_alpha   90.00
_cell.angle_beta   90.00
_cell.angle_gamma   90.00
#
_symmetry.space_group_name_H-M   'P 1'
#
loop_
_entity.id
_entity.type
_entity.pdbx_description
1 polymer ?
#
loop_
_entity_poly.entity_id
_entity_poly.type
_entity_poly.pdbx_seq_one_letter_code
_entity_poly.pdbx_strand_id
1 'polypeptide(L)'
;NGKDSGHYHSNCLSMMLPRLHLAKTLLREDGVIFISIDDNEQAQLKLLCDEVFGAENFLANLIWQKKYAATNDAKGFSTLHDYIMVYQKGFEFERNLLPRTEAQNKPYKNDDGDGKGLWRSDNLLGKSFSASAVYPIRNPNTGEEFFPPQGSSWRASQSTMEIWLKENRIFFGKDGLGAPQLKRYLNEV
;
A
#
# COMPACT_ATOMS: atom_id res chain seq x y z
N ASN A 1 -6.14 -4.16 -39.44
CA ASN A 1 -7.46 -3.53 -39.35
C ASN A 1 -7.32 -2.17 -38.69
N GLY A 2 -7.75 -1.09 -39.37
CA GLY A 2 -7.69 0.27 -38.84
C GLY A 2 -8.68 0.46 -37.68
N LYS A 3 -8.46 1.50 -36.86
CA LYS A 3 -9.35 1.87 -35.72
C LYS A 3 -10.80 2.15 -36.15
N ASP A 4 -11.04 2.37 -37.43
CA ASP A 4 -12.36 2.62 -38.03
C ASP A 4 -13.12 1.34 -38.41
N SER A 5 -12.54 0.16 -38.17
CA SER A 5 -13.21 -1.12 -38.42
C SER A 5 -14.19 -1.39 -37.26
N GLY A 6 -15.49 -1.56 -37.57
CA GLY A 6 -16.51 -1.94 -36.58
C GLY A 6 -16.23 -3.27 -35.84
N HIS A 7 -15.19 -4.00 -36.26
CA HIS A 7 -14.74 -5.27 -35.64
C HIS A 7 -13.40 -5.13 -34.90
N TYR A 8 -12.92 -3.90 -34.66
CA TYR A 8 -11.60 -3.67 -34.06
C TYR A 8 -11.47 -4.36 -32.69
N HIS A 9 -12.38 -4.08 -31.77
CA HIS A 9 -12.39 -4.65 -30.44
C HIS A 9 -12.69 -6.16 -30.46
N SER A 10 -13.64 -6.62 -31.30
CA SER A 10 -14.00 -8.04 -31.37
C SER A 10 -12.83 -8.92 -31.84
N ASN A 11 -12.02 -8.43 -32.78
CA ASN A 11 -10.82 -9.14 -33.24
C ASN A 11 -9.77 -9.28 -32.13
N CYS A 12 -9.54 -8.22 -31.36
CA CYS A 12 -8.64 -8.27 -30.22
C CYS A 12 -9.13 -9.26 -29.15
N LEU A 13 -10.41 -9.16 -28.76
CA LEU A 13 -11.02 -10.04 -27.78
C LEU A 13 -11.03 -11.51 -28.21
N SER A 14 -11.40 -11.80 -29.46
CA SER A 14 -11.39 -13.18 -30.01
C SER A 14 -9.99 -13.80 -30.03
N MET A 15 -8.95 -12.97 -30.26
CA MET A 15 -7.56 -13.40 -30.19
C MET A 15 -7.12 -13.66 -28.73
N MET A 16 -7.57 -12.83 -27.79
CA MET A 16 -7.13 -12.89 -26.38
C MET A 16 -7.84 -13.99 -25.59
N LEU A 17 -9.13 -14.23 -25.85
CA LEU A 17 -9.94 -15.18 -25.08
C LEU A 17 -9.30 -16.57 -24.92
N PRO A 18 -8.91 -17.29 -26.00
CA PRO A 18 -8.30 -18.61 -25.86
C PRO A 18 -6.95 -18.57 -25.14
N ARG A 19 -6.20 -17.46 -25.27
CA ARG A 19 -4.92 -17.27 -24.59
C ARG A 19 -5.11 -17.08 -23.09
N LEU A 20 -6.13 -16.33 -22.68
CA LEU A 20 -6.44 -16.11 -21.27
C LEU A 20 -6.92 -17.40 -20.60
N HIS A 21 -7.76 -18.21 -21.28
CA HIS A 21 -8.15 -19.54 -20.78
C HIS A 21 -6.95 -20.46 -20.61
N LEU A 22 -6.06 -20.51 -21.61
CA LEU A 22 -4.82 -21.29 -21.50
C LEU A 22 -3.93 -20.79 -20.35
N ALA A 23 -3.74 -19.47 -20.24
CA ALA A 23 -2.97 -18.89 -19.16
C ALA A 23 -3.54 -19.26 -17.79
N LYS A 24 -4.87 -19.20 -17.61
CA LYS A 24 -5.55 -19.62 -16.38
C LYS A 24 -5.26 -21.08 -16.03
N THR A 25 -5.26 -21.98 -17.02
CA THR A 25 -4.95 -23.40 -16.76
C THR A 25 -3.50 -23.66 -16.39
N LEU A 26 -2.57 -22.83 -16.88
CA LEU A 26 -1.15 -22.93 -16.58
C LEU A 26 -0.75 -22.34 -15.22
N LEU A 27 -1.56 -21.43 -14.68
CA LEU A 27 -1.33 -20.84 -13.37
C LEU A 27 -1.56 -21.86 -12.24
N ARG A 28 -0.73 -21.81 -11.22
CA ARG A 28 -0.97 -22.46 -9.92
C ARG A 28 -2.15 -21.81 -9.21
N GLU A 29 -2.74 -22.46 -8.19
CA GLU A 29 -3.84 -21.88 -7.41
C GLU A 29 -3.46 -20.59 -6.68
N ASP A 30 -2.22 -20.48 -6.21
CA ASP A 30 -1.61 -19.28 -5.64
C ASP A 30 -1.02 -18.34 -6.70
N GLY A 31 -1.22 -18.63 -7.99
CA GLY A 31 -0.60 -17.91 -9.10
C GLY A 31 -1.29 -16.60 -9.44
N VAL A 32 -0.53 -15.68 -10.03
CA VAL A 32 -0.98 -14.37 -10.46
C VAL A 32 -0.53 -14.09 -11.89
N ILE A 33 -1.38 -13.40 -12.66
CA ILE A 33 -1.08 -12.97 -14.03
C ILE A 33 -1.03 -11.44 -14.11
N PHE A 34 -0.05 -10.93 -14.86
CA PHE A 34 0.11 -9.53 -15.20
C PHE A 34 -0.10 -9.35 -16.70
N ILE A 35 -1.02 -8.50 -17.10
CA ILE A 35 -1.41 -8.29 -18.50
C ILE A 35 -1.23 -6.82 -18.83
N SER A 36 -0.22 -6.52 -19.65
CA SER A 36 0.04 -5.15 -20.13
C SER A 36 -0.90 -4.79 -21.26
N ILE A 37 -1.48 -3.60 -21.21
CA ILE A 37 -2.42 -3.08 -22.21
C ILE A 37 -2.35 -1.55 -22.24
N ASP A 38 -2.60 -0.97 -23.40
CA ASP A 38 -2.77 0.47 -23.55
C ASP A 38 -4.24 0.89 -23.32
N ASP A 39 -4.48 2.19 -23.37
CA ASP A 39 -5.79 2.80 -23.11
C ASP A 39 -6.85 2.43 -24.17
N ASN A 40 -6.44 1.96 -25.35
CA ASN A 40 -7.39 1.67 -26.43
C ASN A 40 -8.26 0.44 -26.16
N GLU A 41 -7.72 -0.59 -25.47
CA GLU A 41 -8.38 -1.87 -25.25
C GLU A 41 -8.50 -2.25 -23.75
N GLN A 42 -8.05 -1.37 -22.85
CA GLN A 42 -8.03 -1.68 -21.40
C GLN A 42 -9.41 -2.05 -20.86
N ALA A 43 -10.44 -1.27 -21.20
CA ALA A 43 -11.81 -1.51 -20.70
C ALA A 43 -12.39 -2.84 -21.18
N GLN A 44 -12.23 -3.14 -22.48
CA GLN A 44 -12.72 -4.37 -23.11
C GLN A 44 -11.98 -5.59 -22.58
N LEU A 45 -10.67 -5.50 -22.46
CA LEU A 45 -9.85 -6.58 -21.91
C LEU A 45 -10.15 -6.81 -20.42
N LYS A 46 -10.48 -5.77 -19.66
CA LYS A 46 -10.91 -5.90 -18.25
C LYS A 46 -12.17 -6.77 -18.15
N LEU A 47 -13.19 -6.49 -18.98
CA LEU A 47 -14.42 -7.28 -18.97
C LEU A 47 -14.16 -8.73 -19.35
N LEU A 48 -13.31 -8.97 -20.36
CA LEU A 48 -12.93 -10.32 -20.78
C LEU A 48 -12.17 -11.07 -19.67
N CYS A 49 -11.26 -10.39 -18.98
CA CYS A 49 -10.54 -10.98 -17.86
C CYS A 49 -11.47 -11.28 -16.67
N ASP A 50 -12.46 -10.44 -16.40
CA ASP A 50 -13.48 -10.70 -15.38
C ASP A 50 -14.28 -11.96 -15.70
N GLU A 51 -14.61 -12.19 -16.98
CA GLU A 51 -15.29 -13.41 -17.42
C GLU A 51 -14.41 -14.67 -17.25
N VAL A 52 -13.13 -14.56 -17.63
CA VAL A 52 -12.20 -15.71 -17.60
C VAL A 52 -11.71 -16.02 -16.20
N PHE A 53 -11.25 -15.03 -15.44
CA PHE A 53 -10.64 -15.23 -14.12
C PHE A 53 -11.64 -15.11 -12.96
N GLY A 54 -12.75 -14.39 -13.15
CA GLY A 54 -13.67 -13.95 -12.12
C GLY A 54 -13.37 -12.49 -11.69
N ALA A 55 -14.41 -11.65 -11.59
CA ALA A 55 -14.25 -10.26 -11.17
C ALA A 55 -13.69 -10.14 -9.74
N GLU A 56 -14.01 -11.10 -8.88
CA GLU A 56 -13.53 -11.21 -7.50
C GLU A 56 -12.03 -11.51 -7.40
N ASN A 57 -11.42 -12.01 -8.47
CA ASN A 57 -10.00 -12.33 -8.58
C ASN A 57 -9.17 -11.17 -9.13
N PHE A 58 -9.80 -10.04 -9.41
CA PHE A 58 -9.08 -8.82 -9.79
C PHE A 58 -8.35 -8.22 -8.59
N LEU A 59 -7.02 -8.09 -8.68
CA LEU A 59 -6.19 -7.55 -7.61
C LEU A 59 -5.93 -6.05 -7.78
N ALA A 60 -5.51 -5.63 -8.97
CA ALA A 60 -5.12 -4.24 -9.21
C ALA A 60 -5.04 -3.90 -10.70
N ASN A 61 -5.12 -2.59 -10.98
CA ASN A 61 -4.71 -1.99 -12.24
C ASN A 61 -3.53 -1.06 -11.96
N LEU A 62 -2.33 -1.47 -12.35
CA LEU A 62 -1.11 -0.71 -12.14
C LEU A 62 -0.89 0.26 -13.29
N ILE A 63 -0.40 1.45 -13.00
CA ILE A 63 -0.02 2.45 -13.99
C ILE A 63 1.47 2.28 -14.28
N TRP A 64 1.80 1.94 -15.52
CA TRP A 64 3.17 1.82 -15.99
C TRP A 64 3.58 3.08 -16.75
N GLN A 65 4.48 3.88 -16.19
CA GLN A 65 5.01 5.03 -16.88
C GLN A 65 5.93 4.59 -18.03
N LYS A 66 5.47 4.71 -19.29
CA LYS A 66 6.23 4.30 -20.47
C LYS A 66 7.07 5.41 -21.08
N LYS A 67 6.74 6.67 -20.81
CA LYS A 67 7.46 7.85 -21.30
C LYS A 67 7.71 8.82 -20.15
N TYR A 68 8.89 9.43 -20.14
CA TYR A 68 9.29 10.41 -19.12
C TYR A 68 9.02 11.86 -19.56
N ALA A 69 8.82 12.11 -20.87
CA ALA A 69 8.55 13.43 -21.42
C ALA A 69 7.24 13.43 -22.22
N ALA A 70 6.49 14.52 -22.09
CA ALA A 70 5.34 14.77 -22.92
C ALA A 70 5.78 15.01 -24.37
N THR A 71 4.96 14.58 -25.34
CA THR A 71 5.18 14.87 -26.76
C THR A 71 4.43 16.15 -27.15
N ASN A 72 5.12 17.08 -27.83
CA ASN A 72 4.53 18.36 -28.26
C ASN A 72 3.44 18.18 -29.33
N ASP A 73 3.40 17.01 -30.00
CA ASP A 73 2.45 16.71 -31.09
C ASP A 73 1.11 16.16 -30.58
N ALA A 74 0.93 16.03 -29.26
CA ALA A 74 -0.32 15.54 -28.71
C ALA A 74 -1.41 16.60 -28.82
N LYS A 75 -2.51 16.28 -29.52
CA LYS A 75 -3.72 17.09 -29.53
C LYS A 75 -4.47 16.85 -28.19
N GLY A 76 -4.20 17.67 -27.16
CA GLY A 76 -4.75 17.53 -25.84
C GLY A 76 -3.73 16.96 -24.83
N PHE A 77 -4.07 15.86 -24.15
CA PHE A 77 -3.19 15.26 -23.14
C PHE A 77 -2.25 14.23 -23.76
N SER A 78 -0.97 14.28 -23.40
CA SER A 78 0.00 13.25 -23.78
C SER A 78 -0.23 11.96 -23.01
N THR A 79 -0.35 10.83 -23.71
CA THR A 79 -0.40 9.50 -23.10
C THR A 79 1.01 9.06 -22.72
N LEU A 80 1.30 9.06 -21.41
CA LEU A 80 2.63 8.76 -20.87
C LEU A 80 2.71 7.39 -20.17
N HIS A 81 1.59 6.67 -20.10
CA HIS A 81 1.49 5.41 -19.37
C HIS A 81 0.77 4.33 -20.17
N ASP A 82 0.96 3.11 -19.75
CA ASP A 82 0.13 1.95 -20.05
C ASP A 82 -0.42 1.37 -18.76
N TYR A 83 -1.33 0.41 -18.86
CA TYR A 83 -1.89 -0.31 -17.74
C TYR A 83 -1.28 -1.70 -17.64
N ILE A 84 -1.18 -2.21 -16.41
CA ILE A 84 -0.89 -3.60 -16.15
C ILE A 84 -2.02 -4.12 -15.24
N MET A 85 -2.93 -4.89 -15.82
CA MET A 85 -4.00 -5.54 -15.06
C MET A 85 -3.45 -6.77 -14.35
N VAL A 86 -3.84 -6.96 -13.08
CA VAL A 86 -3.35 -8.03 -12.24
C VAL A 86 -4.53 -8.86 -11.74
N TYR A 87 -4.53 -10.16 -12.06
CA TYR A 87 -5.51 -11.13 -11.60
C TYR A 87 -4.82 -12.28 -10.88
N GLN A 88 -5.40 -12.75 -9.78
CA GLN A 88 -5.05 -14.03 -9.17
C GLN A 88 -5.87 -15.17 -9.80
N LYS A 89 -5.38 -16.40 -9.70
CA LYS A 89 -6.17 -17.58 -10.13
C LYS A 89 -7.19 -17.97 -9.08
N GLY A 90 -6.79 -18.04 -7.83
CA GLY A 90 -7.59 -18.37 -6.66
C GLY A 90 -7.24 -17.47 -5.48
N PHE A 91 -7.86 -17.69 -4.32
CA PHE A 91 -7.70 -16.85 -3.13
C PHE A 91 -6.45 -17.19 -2.29
N GLU A 92 -5.59 -18.09 -2.77
CA GLU A 92 -4.38 -18.51 -2.07
C GLU A 92 -3.16 -17.60 -2.35
N PHE A 93 -3.35 -16.55 -3.17
CA PHE A 93 -2.27 -15.62 -3.48
C PHE A 93 -1.85 -14.81 -2.25
N GLU A 94 -0.58 -14.93 -1.88
CA GLU A 94 0.06 -14.13 -0.84
C GLU A 94 1.19 -13.27 -1.45
N ARG A 95 1.17 -11.98 -1.11
CA ARG A 95 2.18 -11.04 -1.59
C ARG A 95 3.48 -11.20 -0.81
N ASN A 96 4.56 -11.55 -1.50
CA ASN A 96 5.90 -11.49 -0.93
C ASN A 96 6.36 -10.04 -0.77
N LEU A 97 6.88 -9.72 0.40
CA LEU A 97 7.53 -8.44 0.64
C LEU A 97 8.99 -8.51 0.20
N LEU A 98 9.48 -7.44 -0.40
CA LEU A 98 10.91 -7.33 -0.69
C LEU A 98 11.70 -7.23 0.62
N PRO A 99 12.90 -7.83 0.69
CA PRO A 99 13.76 -7.67 1.85
C PRO A 99 14.10 -6.19 2.06
N ARG A 100 14.15 -5.80 3.32
CA ARG A 100 14.49 -4.41 3.68
C ARG A 100 15.95 -4.12 3.35
N THR A 101 16.20 -2.90 2.89
CA THR A 101 17.57 -2.42 2.65
C THR A 101 18.20 -1.91 3.95
N GLU A 102 19.53 -1.85 3.99
CA GLU A 102 20.27 -1.24 5.11
C GLU A 102 19.87 0.22 5.35
N ALA A 103 19.61 0.98 4.28
CA ALA A 103 19.15 2.37 4.37
C ALA A 103 17.80 2.49 5.10
N GLN A 104 16.87 1.55 4.87
CA GLN A 104 15.59 1.48 5.56
C GLN A 104 15.73 1.06 7.03
N ASN A 105 16.77 0.30 7.37
CA ASN A 105 17.03 -0.18 8.73
C ASN A 105 17.85 0.82 9.56
N LYS A 106 18.67 1.66 8.94
CA LYS A 106 19.54 2.65 9.59
C LYS A 106 18.86 3.53 10.66
N PRO A 107 17.58 3.97 10.53
CA PRO A 107 16.91 4.74 11.58
C PRO A 107 16.62 3.96 12.87
N TYR A 108 16.61 2.62 12.82
CA TYR A 108 16.35 1.74 13.96
C TYR A 108 17.67 1.50 14.73
N LYS A 109 18.01 2.43 15.61
CA LYS A 109 19.31 2.45 16.31
C LYS A 109 19.22 2.45 17.82
N ASN A 110 17.99 2.58 18.37
CA ASN A 110 17.78 2.56 19.81
C ASN A 110 17.46 1.12 20.25
N ASP A 111 17.93 0.75 21.43
CA ASP A 111 17.65 -0.54 22.07
C ASP A 111 17.45 -0.29 23.57
N ASP A 112 16.34 -0.74 24.12
CA ASP A 112 16.05 -0.59 25.54
C ASP A 112 16.57 -1.78 26.37
N GLY A 113 17.11 -2.82 25.72
CA GLY A 113 17.55 -4.06 26.37
C GLY A 113 16.41 -4.91 26.93
N ASP A 114 15.16 -4.67 26.50
CA ASP A 114 13.96 -5.34 26.97
C ASP A 114 13.57 -6.57 26.11
N GLY A 115 14.42 -6.96 25.19
CA GLY A 115 14.23 -8.10 24.29
C GLY A 115 13.32 -7.82 23.09
N LYS A 116 12.76 -6.62 22.95
CA LYS A 116 11.91 -6.25 21.81
C LYS A 116 12.72 -5.85 20.58
N GLY A 117 14.02 -5.64 20.73
CA GLY A 117 14.96 -5.32 19.65
C GLY A 117 15.04 -3.84 19.30
N LEU A 118 15.71 -3.57 18.17
CA LEU A 118 15.98 -2.20 17.74
C LEU A 118 14.70 -1.44 17.36
N TRP A 119 14.63 -0.18 17.77
CA TRP A 119 13.49 0.68 17.48
C TRP A 119 13.92 2.10 17.03
N ARG A 120 12.98 2.82 16.42
CA ARG A 120 13.05 4.26 16.15
C ARG A 120 11.82 4.97 16.72
N SER A 121 11.96 6.25 17.03
CA SER A 121 10.80 7.08 17.35
C SER A 121 9.99 7.38 16.09
N ASP A 122 8.67 7.38 16.25
CA ASP A 122 7.70 7.66 15.20
C ASP A 122 6.62 8.61 15.72
N ASN A 123 5.95 9.30 14.80
CA ASN A 123 4.87 10.23 15.14
C ASN A 123 3.69 9.50 15.78
N LEU A 124 3.18 10.07 16.86
CA LEU A 124 2.03 9.53 17.60
C LEU A 124 0.70 10.12 17.14
N LEU A 125 0.70 11.10 16.24
CA LEU A 125 -0.51 11.73 15.71
C LEU A 125 -1.18 10.87 14.64
N GLY A 126 -2.50 10.90 14.62
CA GLY A 126 -3.33 10.28 13.58
C GLY A 126 -3.19 10.98 12.23
N LYS A 127 -3.41 10.25 11.14
CA LYS A 127 -3.44 10.82 9.78
C LYS A 127 -4.69 11.65 9.51
N SER A 128 -5.79 11.36 10.23
CA SER A 128 -7.07 12.06 10.17
C SER A 128 -7.53 12.38 11.59
N PHE A 129 -8.28 13.47 11.74
CA PHE A 129 -8.83 13.87 13.02
C PHE A 129 -9.92 12.90 13.49
N SER A 130 -9.89 12.58 14.79
CA SER A 130 -10.93 11.83 15.49
C SER A 130 -11.12 12.42 16.87
N ALA A 131 -12.32 12.91 17.17
CA ALA A 131 -12.64 13.53 18.47
C ALA A 131 -12.44 12.56 19.66
N SER A 132 -12.70 11.27 19.46
CA SER A 132 -12.52 10.22 20.47
C SER A 132 -11.05 9.91 20.78
N ALA A 133 -10.12 10.39 19.95
CA ALA A 133 -8.69 10.24 20.12
C ALA A 133 -7.99 11.54 20.57
N VAL A 134 -8.77 12.45 21.18
CA VAL A 134 -8.29 13.67 21.86
C VAL A 134 -8.42 13.46 23.36
N TYR A 135 -7.33 13.05 23.99
CA TYR A 135 -7.24 12.79 25.44
C TYR A 135 -5.82 13.07 25.92
N PRO A 136 -5.61 13.29 27.26
CA PRO A 136 -4.27 13.50 27.79
C PRO A 136 -3.45 12.20 27.82
N ILE A 137 -2.18 12.29 27.47
CA ILE A 137 -1.16 11.26 27.74
C ILE A 137 -0.31 11.76 28.88
N ARG A 138 -0.35 11.06 30.02
CA ARG A 138 0.46 11.42 31.17
C ARG A 138 1.84 10.81 31.09
N ASN A 139 2.86 11.65 31.21
CA ASN A 139 4.24 11.19 31.32
C ASN A 139 4.46 10.50 32.69
N PRO A 140 4.86 9.22 32.72
CA PRO A 140 5.05 8.49 33.98
C PRO A 140 6.20 9.04 34.85
N ASN A 141 7.18 9.74 34.24
CA ASN A 141 8.35 10.25 34.95
C ASN A 141 8.10 11.60 35.61
N THR A 142 7.29 12.48 34.98
CA THR A 142 7.07 13.85 35.43
C THR A 142 5.67 14.11 35.95
N GLY A 143 4.70 13.26 35.54
CA GLY A 143 3.28 13.48 35.78
C GLY A 143 2.64 14.53 34.85
N GLU A 144 3.41 15.14 33.96
CA GLU A 144 2.91 16.12 32.95
C GLU A 144 1.95 15.46 31.96
N GLU A 145 0.91 16.19 31.59
CA GLU A 145 -0.11 15.75 30.63
C GLU A 145 0.11 16.42 29.26
N PHE A 146 0.17 15.59 28.24
CA PHE A 146 0.32 16.03 26.85
C PHE A 146 -0.97 15.78 26.09
N PHE A 147 -1.47 16.83 25.43
CA PHE A 147 -2.60 16.76 24.49
C PHE A 147 -2.09 16.79 23.05
N PRO A 148 -2.84 16.25 22.08
CA PRO A 148 -2.50 16.43 20.68
C PRO A 148 -2.64 17.92 20.31
N PRO A 149 -1.85 18.45 19.36
CA PRO A 149 -2.01 19.80 18.86
C PRO A 149 -3.45 20.08 18.39
N GLN A 150 -3.88 21.34 18.46
CA GLN A 150 -5.20 21.74 18.01
C GLN A 150 -5.48 21.28 16.58
N GLY A 151 -6.65 20.68 16.34
CA GLY A 151 -7.03 20.11 15.05
C GLY A 151 -6.41 18.74 14.73
N SER A 152 -5.61 18.20 15.66
CA SER A 152 -5.03 16.85 15.55
C SER A 152 -5.61 15.91 16.61
N SER A 153 -5.36 14.62 16.46
CA SER A 153 -5.73 13.58 17.41
C SER A 153 -4.63 12.53 17.50
N TRP A 154 -4.61 11.75 18.57
CA TRP A 154 -3.71 10.62 18.65
C TRP A 154 -4.06 9.54 17.62
N ARG A 155 -3.08 8.72 17.24
CA ARG A 155 -3.26 7.63 16.25
C ARG A 155 -3.93 6.38 16.82
N ALA A 156 -4.18 6.34 18.11
CA ALA A 156 -4.74 5.19 18.82
C ALA A 156 -5.85 5.63 19.77
N SER A 157 -6.74 4.71 20.12
CA SER A 157 -7.72 4.90 21.20
C SER A 157 -7.03 5.00 22.54
N GLN A 158 -7.71 5.59 23.54
CA GLN A 158 -7.16 5.71 24.88
C GLN A 158 -6.79 4.34 25.48
N SER A 159 -7.62 3.32 25.28
CA SER A 159 -7.34 1.95 25.77
C SER A 159 -6.08 1.35 25.13
N THR A 160 -5.89 1.55 23.83
CA THR A 160 -4.65 1.12 23.15
C THR A 160 -3.43 1.89 23.66
N MET A 161 -3.58 3.18 23.93
CA MET A 161 -2.50 4.02 24.45
C MET A 161 -2.06 3.57 25.87
N GLU A 162 -3.02 3.21 26.71
CA GLU A 162 -2.73 2.67 28.05
C GLU A 162 -1.95 1.35 27.99
N ILE A 163 -2.27 0.49 27.01
CA ILE A 163 -1.50 -0.74 26.73
C ILE A 163 -0.07 -0.37 26.29
N TRP A 164 0.08 0.55 25.33
CA TRP A 164 1.39 0.98 24.86
C TRP A 164 2.26 1.61 25.94
N LEU A 165 1.68 2.35 26.88
CA LEU A 165 2.39 2.89 28.04
C LEU A 165 2.89 1.77 28.96
N LYS A 166 2.04 0.77 29.28
CA LYS A 166 2.40 -0.39 30.10
C LYS A 166 3.48 -1.25 29.44
N GLU A 167 3.44 -1.37 28.14
CA GLU A 167 4.42 -2.12 27.34
C GLU A 167 5.71 -1.34 27.05
N ASN A 168 5.89 -0.13 27.61
CA ASN A 168 7.02 0.74 27.33
C ASN A 168 7.19 1.09 25.84
N ARG A 169 6.08 1.21 25.10
CA ARG A 169 6.07 1.58 23.67
C ARG A 169 6.00 3.08 23.43
N ILE A 170 5.81 3.89 24.47
CA ILE A 170 5.81 5.36 24.36
C ILE A 170 7.14 5.89 24.87
N PHE A 171 7.78 6.73 24.03
CA PHE A 171 9.06 7.35 24.30
C PHE A 171 8.88 8.84 24.60
N PHE A 172 9.42 9.31 25.71
CA PHE A 172 9.33 10.69 26.18
C PHE A 172 10.65 11.46 26.04
N GLY A 173 11.41 11.21 24.98
CA GLY A 173 12.74 11.81 24.83
C GLY A 173 13.83 11.05 25.60
N LYS A 174 15.10 11.36 25.33
CA LYS A 174 16.24 10.66 25.94
C LYS A 174 16.33 10.89 27.44
N ASP A 175 15.89 12.07 27.90
CA ASP A 175 15.83 12.48 29.29
C ASP A 175 14.53 12.06 30.00
N GLY A 176 13.58 11.50 29.25
CA GLY A 176 12.26 11.10 29.76
C GLY A 176 11.31 12.28 30.00
N LEU A 177 11.64 13.49 29.58
CA LEU A 177 10.88 14.73 29.84
C LEU A 177 10.13 15.25 28.62
N GLY A 178 10.39 14.69 27.42
CA GLY A 178 9.87 15.18 26.17
C GLY A 178 8.42 14.76 25.88
N ALA A 179 7.86 15.31 24.80
CA ALA A 179 6.54 14.94 24.30
C ALA A 179 6.49 13.45 23.85
N PRO A 180 5.32 12.78 23.98
CA PRO A 180 5.19 11.36 23.69
C PRO A 180 5.39 11.07 22.21
N GLN A 181 6.17 10.04 21.91
CA GLN A 181 6.43 9.47 20.59
C GLN A 181 6.25 7.95 20.66
N LEU A 182 5.88 7.33 19.54
CA LEU A 182 5.75 5.87 19.47
C LEU A 182 7.11 5.22 19.18
N LYS A 183 7.49 4.21 19.93
CA LYS A 183 8.58 3.31 19.56
C LYS A 183 8.09 2.35 18.47
N ARG A 184 8.70 2.40 17.30
CA ARG A 184 8.46 1.47 16.20
C ARG A 184 9.62 0.50 16.13
N TYR A 185 9.34 -0.77 16.30
CA TYR A 185 10.37 -1.82 16.32
C TYR A 185 10.69 -2.33 14.92
N LEU A 186 11.96 -2.69 14.71
CA LEU A 186 12.46 -3.20 13.42
C LEU A 186 11.85 -4.56 13.05
N ASN A 187 11.59 -5.40 14.04
CA ASN A 187 11.00 -6.73 13.85
C ASN A 187 9.47 -6.72 13.58
N GLU A 188 8.84 -5.54 13.62
CA GLU A 188 7.40 -5.36 13.34
C GLU A 188 7.14 -4.77 11.94
N VAL A 189 8.16 -4.59 11.09
CA VAL A 189 8.05 -3.88 9.81
C VAL A 189 8.60 -4.70 8.64
#